data_ff977f4740e384f58f95b9f1dc749483
#
_entry.id   ff977f4740e384f58f95b9f1dc749483
#
_cell.length_a   1.000
_cell.length_b   1.000
_cell.length_c   1.000
_cell.angle_alpha   90.00
_cell.angle_beta   90.00
_cell.angle_gamma   90.00
#
_symmetry.space_group_name_H-M   'P 1'
#
loop_
_entity.id
_entity.type
_entity.pdbx_description
1 polymer ?
#
loop_
_entity_poly.entity_id
_entity_poly.type
_entity_poly.pdbx_seq_one_letter_code
_entity_poly.pdbx_strand_id
1 'polypeptide(L)'
;DFVPNISSDFAWQFERFSPDYLIGSVHYILGNGAFFTVDDKAQKVAEGLRRLFKGDGKKAVCEYFSLQREMLRTQKFLILGHADVIRVRNGELKFFSESESWYKKELKATAKEAARAGVIVEINTGGIARGTLDDVYPSAEFLDILHQENVPITFSSDAHSCKDLDCAFDRAELAAIRAGYLEVAYFEDGEIKFRPLDGSLKF
;
A
#
# COMPACT_ATOMS: atom_id res chain seq x y z
N ASP A 1 -1.81 -11.84 1.03
CA ASP A 1 -2.96 -11.02 1.45
C ASP A 1 -3.32 -11.31 2.89
N PHE A 2 -3.59 -10.25 3.65
CA PHE A 2 -4.08 -10.36 5.00
C PHE A 2 -5.62 -10.30 5.03
N VAL A 3 -6.23 -11.36 5.56
CA VAL A 3 -7.69 -11.43 5.83
C VAL A 3 -7.86 -11.93 7.25
N PRO A 4 -8.39 -11.12 8.18
CA PRO A 4 -8.54 -11.50 9.58
C PRO A 4 -9.31 -12.81 9.74
N ASN A 5 -8.85 -13.66 10.66
CA ASN A 5 -9.42 -15.00 10.95
C ASN A 5 -9.38 -16.01 9.79
N ILE A 6 -8.77 -15.64 8.65
CA ILE A 6 -8.59 -16.52 7.48
C ILE A 6 -7.10 -16.71 7.20
N SER A 7 -6.35 -15.61 7.15
CA SER A 7 -4.90 -15.68 6.96
C SER A 7 -4.23 -16.28 8.18
N SER A 8 -3.47 -17.33 7.96
CA SER A 8 -2.55 -17.87 8.97
C SER A 8 -1.39 -16.90 9.21
N ASP A 9 -0.57 -17.16 10.22
CA ASP A 9 0.70 -16.46 10.40
C ASP A 9 1.55 -16.56 9.12
N PHE A 10 1.98 -15.42 8.58
CA PHE A 10 2.69 -15.36 7.31
C PHE A 10 4.03 -16.09 7.37
N ALA A 11 4.78 -15.91 8.45
CA ALA A 11 6.07 -16.57 8.60
C ALA A 11 5.91 -18.08 8.56
N TRP A 12 4.96 -18.64 9.33
CA TRP A 12 4.68 -20.08 9.34
C TRP A 12 4.16 -20.59 8.00
N GLN A 13 3.25 -19.84 7.34
CA GLN A 13 2.63 -20.27 6.08
C GLN A 13 3.65 -20.42 4.95
N PHE A 14 4.65 -19.55 4.90
CA PHE A 14 5.63 -19.48 3.81
C PHE A 14 7.01 -20.03 4.17
N GLU A 15 7.26 -20.41 5.43
CA GLU A 15 8.54 -20.93 5.91
C GLU A 15 9.10 -22.05 5.02
N ARG A 16 8.27 -23.00 4.61
CA ARG A 16 8.68 -24.13 3.75
C ARG A 16 9.25 -23.73 2.38
N PHE A 17 8.99 -22.52 1.92
CA PHE A 17 9.48 -22.00 0.64
C PHE A 17 10.77 -21.19 0.81
N SER A 18 11.14 -20.91 2.06
CA SER A 18 12.32 -20.09 2.41
C SER A 18 12.44 -18.81 1.58
N PRO A 19 11.38 -17.98 1.48
CA PRO A 19 11.46 -16.74 0.72
C PRO A 19 12.47 -15.80 1.38
N ASP A 20 13.19 -15.02 0.57
CA ASP A 20 14.12 -14.00 1.08
C ASP A 20 13.37 -12.90 1.84
N TYR A 21 12.15 -12.55 1.41
CA TYR A 21 11.27 -11.62 2.10
C TYR A 21 9.79 -11.85 1.74
N LEU A 22 8.91 -11.22 2.50
CA LEU A 22 7.47 -11.24 2.26
C LEU A 22 6.97 -9.80 2.08
N ILE A 23 5.99 -9.63 1.17
CA ILE A 23 5.23 -8.40 1.01
C ILE A 23 3.84 -8.62 1.62
N GLY A 24 3.47 -7.81 2.60
CA GLY A 24 2.16 -7.82 3.24
C GLY A 24 1.21 -6.82 2.61
N SER A 25 0.01 -7.24 2.24
CA SER A 25 -1.00 -6.39 1.59
C SER A 25 -2.41 -6.67 2.12
N VAL A 26 -3.26 -5.64 2.07
CA VAL A 26 -4.69 -5.73 2.36
C VAL A 26 -5.48 -5.39 1.11
N HIS A 27 -6.19 -6.39 0.56
CA HIS A 27 -7.11 -6.20 -0.57
C HIS A 27 -8.57 -6.34 -0.15
N TYR A 28 -8.83 -7.08 0.93
CA TYR A 28 -10.17 -7.43 1.38
C TYR A 28 -10.55 -6.63 2.61
N ILE A 29 -11.71 -5.96 2.57
CA ILE A 29 -12.30 -5.34 3.75
C ILE A 29 -13.59 -6.05 4.14
N LEU A 30 -13.82 -6.14 5.46
CA LEU A 30 -14.93 -6.86 6.04
C LEU A 30 -16.05 -5.93 6.46
N GLY A 31 -17.28 -6.39 6.25
CA GLY A 31 -18.47 -5.70 6.74
C GLY A 31 -19.64 -6.67 6.80
N ASN A 32 -20.43 -6.63 7.86
CA ASN A 32 -21.62 -7.46 8.03
C ASN A 32 -21.41 -8.97 7.74
N GLY A 33 -20.24 -9.53 8.13
CA GLY A 33 -19.94 -10.95 7.95
C GLY A 33 -19.55 -11.37 6.53
N ALA A 34 -19.30 -10.43 5.64
CA ALA A 34 -18.82 -10.66 4.29
C ALA A 34 -17.67 -9.71 3.94
N PHE A 35 -17.01 -9.94 2.82
CA PHE A 35 -15.92 -9.10 2.35
C PHE A 35 -16.06 -8.76 0.86
N PHE A 36 -15.34 -7.73 0.41
CA PHE A 36 -15.09 -7.42 -0.99
C PHE A 36 -13.68 -6.88 -1.18
N THR A 37 -13.17 -6.95 -2.40
CA THR A 37 -11.85 -6.47 -2.81
C THR A 37 -11.90 -4.99 -3.14
N VAL A 38 -11.01 -4.18 -2.55
CA VAL A 38 -11.00 -2.71 -2.73
C VAL A 38 -10.52 -2.29 -4.11
N ASP A 39 -9.80 -3.13 -4.79
CA ASP A 39 -9.15 -2.91 -6.10
C ASP A 39 -9.81 -3.63 -7.28
N ASP A 40 -10.94 -4.31 -7.05
CA ASP A 40 -11.74 -4.92 -8.13
C ASP A 40 -12.34 -3.83 -9.06
N LYS A 41 -13.09 -4.23 -10.08
CA LYS A 41 -13.82 -3.33 -10.97
C LYS A 41 -14.71 -2.38 -10.18
N ALA A 42 -14.81 -1.12 -10.60
CA ALA A 42 -15.56 -0.08 -9.88
C ALA A 42 -16.99 -0.48 -9.51
N GLN A 43 -17.68 -1.21 -10.42
CA GLN A 43 -19.03 -1.71 -10.13
C GLN A 43 -19.07 -2.66 -8.93
N LYS A 44 -18.10 -3.56 -8.79
CA LYS A 44 -18.03 -4.50 -7.65
C LYS A 44 -17.66 -3.79 -6.36
N VAL A 45 -16.74 -2.82 -6.43
CA VAL A 45 -16.40 -1.97 -5.28
C VAL A 45 -17.63 -1.17 -4.83
N ALA A 46 -18.36 -0.53 -5.76
CA ALA A 46 -19.59 0.19 -5.45
C ALA A 46 -20.67 -0.71 -4.82
N GLU A 47 -20.82 -1.95 -5.34
CA GLU A 47 -21.74 -2.94 -4.75
C GLU A 47 -21.29 -3.34 -3.34
N GLY A 48 -20.02 -3.61 -3.11
CA GLY A 48 -19.45 -3.92 -1.81
C GLY A 48 -19.69 -2.81 -0.80
N LEU A 49 -19.40 -1.56 -1.18
CA LEU A 49 -19.66 -0.37 -0.35
C LEU A 49 -21.14 -0.28 0.03
N ARG A 50 -22.04 -0.40 -0.94
CA ARG A 50 -23.48 -0.34 -0.70
C ARG A 50 -23.95 -1.47 0.22
N ARG A 51 -23.56 -2.71 -0.06
CA ARG A 51 -24.05 -3.91 0.63
C ARG A 51 -23.49 -4.04 2.04
N LEU A 52 -22.20 -3.80 2.22
CA LEU A 52 -21.51 -4.08 3.49
C LEU A 52 -21.40 -2.85 4.38
N PHE A 53 -21.31 -1.65 3.78
CA PHE A 53 -21.13 -0.40 4.51
C PHE A 53 -22.28 0.58 4.35
N LYS A 54 -23.38 0.19 3.68
CA LYS A 54 -24.57 1.05 3.40
C LYS A 54 -24.22 2.33 2.65
N GLY A 55 -23.16 2.30 1.82
CA GLY A 55 -22.64 3.45 1.08
C GLY A 55 -21.75 4.39 1.91
N ASP A 56 -21.46 4.06 3.16
CA ASP A 56 -20.56 4.84 4.03
C ASP A 56 -19.09 4.59 3.66
N GLY A 57 -18.58 5.41 2.73
CA GLY A 57 -17.21 5.32 2.26
C GLY A 57 -16.18 5.57 3.36
N LYS A 58 -16.46 6.49 4.29
CA LYS A 58 -15.58 6.74 5.44
C LYS A 58 -15.40 5.48 6.28
N LYS A 59 -16.50 4.80 6.58
CA LYS A 59 -16.46 3.57 7.38
C LYS A 59 -15.66 2.47 6.69
N ALA A 60 -15.83 2.33 5.36
CA ALA A 60 -15.07 1.36 4.57
C ALA A 60 -13.57 1.66 4.56
N VAL A 61 -13.17 2.93 4.40
CA VAL A 61 -11.78 3.36 4.41
C VAL A 61 -11.16 3.20 5.81
N CYS A 62 -11.89 3.54 6.87
CA CYS A 62 -11.41 3.32 8.25
C CYS A 62 -11.20 1.82 8.53
N GLU A 63 -12.07 0.94 8.03
CA GLU A 63 -11.90 -0.51 8.14
C GLU A 63 -10.65 -0.97 7.40
N TYR A 64 -10.42 -0.50 6.17
CA TYR A 64 -9.21 -0.81 5.40
C TYR A 64 -7.93 -0.51 6.18
N PHE A 65 -7.80 0.71 6.70
CA PHE A 65 -6.61 1.09 7.47
C PHE A 65 -6.53 0.39 8.83
N SER A 66 -7.67 0.04 9.44
CA SER A 66 -7.70 -0.77 10.66
C SER A 66 -7.11 -2.15 10.43
N LEU A 67 -7.50 -2.83 9.35
CA LEU A 67 -6.97 -4.13 8.94
C LEU A 67 -5.47 -4.06 8.62
N GLN A 68 -5.05 -2.99 7.95
CA GLN A 68 -3.64 -2.79 7.64
C GLN A 68 -2.79 -2.63 8.92
N ARG A 69 -3.28 -1.87 9.90
CA ARG A 69 -2.63 -1.76 11.21
C ARG A 69 -2.67 -3.07 12.01
N GLU A 70 -3.73 -3.86 11.87
CA GLU A 70 -3.80 -5.20 12.48
C GLU A 70 -2.73 -6.12 11.86
N MET A 71 -2.61 -6.15 10.53
CA MET A 71 -1.56 -6.88 9.83
C MET A 71 -0.16 -6.46 10.31
N LEU A 72 0.11 -5.15 10.38
CA LEU A 72 1.40 -4.62 10.86
C LEU A 72 1.75 -5.04 12.29
N ARG A 73 0.75 -5.21 13.17
CA ARG A 73 0.97 -5.64 14.56
C ARG A 73 1.10 -7.14 14.73
N THR A 74 0.46 -7.91 13.86
CA THR A 74 0.28 -9.36 14.10
C THR A 74 1.09 -10.24 13.15
N GLN A 75 1.50 -9.72 12.00
CA GLN A 75 2.21 -10.47 10.99
C GLN A 75 3.67 -10.04 10.87
N LYS A 76 4.53 -10.97 10.43
CA LYS A 76 5.94 -10.70 10.12
C LYS A 76 6.14 -10.67 8.61
N PHE A 77 6.52 -9.54 8.07
CA PHE A 77 6.85 -9.33 6.68
C PHE A 77 7.80 -8.12 6.56
N LEU A 78 8.48 -8.00 5.43
CA LEU A 78 9.49 -6.96 5.22
C LEU A 78 8.89 -5.71 4.58
N ILE A 79 8.04 -5.87 3.57
CA ILE A 79 7.55 -4.77 2.74
C ILE A 79 6.03 -4.64 2.90
N LEU A 80 5.55 -3.43 3.21
CA LEU A 80 4.13 -3.09 3.15
C LEU A 80 3.78 -2.72 1.71
N GLY A 81 2.92 -3.53 1.08
CA GLY A 81 2.47 -3.35 -0.30
C GLY A 81 1.43 -2.23 -0.43
N HIS A 82 1.51 -1.46 -1.52
CA HIS A 82 0.55 -0.41 -1.98
C HIS A 82 -0.38 0.14 -0.88
N ALA A 83 0.23 0.76 0.14
CA ALA A 83 -0.36 1.06 1.45
C ALA A 83 -1.70 1.82 1.45
N ASP A 84 -2.06 2.50 0.37
CA ASP A 84 -3.34 3.19 0.20
C ASP A 84 -4.07 2.81 -1.11
N VAL A 85 -3.97 1.55 -1.55
CA VAL A 85 -4.62 1.06 -2.77
C VAL A 85 -6.15 1.24 -2.77
N ILE A 86 -6.77 1.43 -1.61
CA ILE A 86 -8.18 1.82 -1.45
C ILE A 86 -8.54 3.06 -2.30
N ARG A 87 -7.57 3.88 -2.69
CA ARG A 87 -7.74 5.06 -3.56
C ARG A 87 -8.03 4.69 -5.02
N VAL A 88 -7.69 3.49 -5.46
CA VAL A 88 -7.68 3.10 -6.88
C VAL A 88 -9.01 3.37 -7.61
N ARG A 89 -10.12 3.22 -6.94
CA ARG A 89 -11.46 3.48 -7.51
C ARG A 89 -12.09 4.79 -7.04
N ASN A 90 -11.40 5.54 -6.18
CA ASN A 90 -11.94 6.76 -5.62
C ASN A 90 -12.10 7.89 -6.65
N GLY A 91 -11.21 7.96 -7.65
CA GLY A 91 -11.34 8.91 -8.77
C GLY A 91 -12.66 8.75 -9.54
N GLU A 92 -13.13 7.52 -9.73
CA GLU A 92 -14.37 7.17 -10.40
C GLU A 92 -15.58 7.22 -9.46
N LEU A 93 -15.49 6.58 -8.30
CA LEU A 93 -16.63 6.37 -7.39
C LEU A 93 -16.84 7.53 -6.42
N LYS A 94 -15.82 8.31 -6.12
CA LYS A 94 -15.84 9.48 -5.21
C LYS A 94 -16.49 9.17 -3.85
N PHE A 95 -16.15 8.01 -3.28
CA PHE A 95 -16.79 7.54 -2.05
C PHE A 95 -16.16 8.10 -0.77
N PHE A 96 -15.01 8.79 -0.88
CA PHE A 96 -14.43 9.60 0.19
C PHE A 96 -13.60 10.75 -0.37
N SER A 97 -13.26 11.72 0.49
CA SER A 97 -12.33 12.80 0.14
C SER A 97 -11.02 12.64 0.90
N GLU A 98 -9.91 12.65 0.17
CA GLU A 98 -8.56 12.57 0.73
C GLU A 98 -8.18 13.81 1.54
N SER A 99 -8.87 14.95 1.34
CA SER A 99 -8.65 16.19 2.11
C SER A 99 -9.26 16.17 3.51
N GLU A 100 -10.10 15.18 3.83
CA GLU A 100 -10.79 15.08 5.10
C GLU A 100 -9.84 14.82 6.28
N SER A 101 -10.05 15.52 7.38
CA SER A 101 -9.20 15.41 8.56
C SER A 101 -9.17 14.01 9.18
N TRP A 102 -10.25 13.24 9.06
CA TRP A 102 -10.31 11.86 9.53
C TRP A 102 -9.43 10.95 8.67
N TYR A 103 -9.38 11.16 7.33
CA TYR A 103 -8.52 10.40 6.43
C TYR A 103 -7.05 10.60 6.78
N LYS A 104 -6.63 11.86 6.97
CA LYS A 104 -5.27 12.19 7.42
C LYS A 104 -4.90 11.55 8.76
N LYS A 105 -5.86 11.40 9.68
CA LYS A 105 -5.66 10.67 10.94
C LYS A 105 -5.41 9.18 10.71
N GLU A 106 -6.12 8.55 9.76
CA GLU A 106 -5.88 7.14 9.39
C GLU A 106 -4.48 6.96 8.81
N LEU A 107 -4.06 7.83 7.87
CA LEU A 107 -2.70 7.81 7.31
C LEU A 107 -1.64 7.90 8.40
N LYS A 108 -1.76 8.89 9.30
CA LYS A 108 -0.82 9.10 10.40
C LYS A 108 -0.76 7.92 11.37
N ALA A 109 -1.91 7.35 11.71
CA ALA A 109 -1.96 6.17 12.58
C ALA A 109 -1.28 4.96 11.92
N THR A 110 -1.47 4.78 10.61
CA THR A 110 -0.88 3.67 9.86
C THR A 110 0.63 3.85 9.68
N ALA A 111 1.11 5.07 9.37
CA ALA A 111 2.55 5.35 9.31
C ALA A 111 3.27 5.03 10.63
N LYS A 112 2.66 5.39 11.77
CA LYS A 112 3.22 5.06 13.09
C LYS A 112 3.30 3.56 13.35
N GLU A 113 2.29 2.80 12.92
CA GLU A 113 2.35 1.35 13.04
C GLU A 113 3.38 0.74 12.08
N ALA A 114 3.54 1.27 10.86
CA ALA A 114 4.59 0.86 9.93
C ALA A 114 6.00 1.10 10.52
N ALA A 115 6.22 2.28 11.11
CA ALA A 115 7.47 2.59 11.83
C ALA A 115 7.74 1.63 12.99
N ARG A 116 6.72 1.31 13.80
CA ARG A 116 6.84 0.36 14.92
C ARG A 116 7.11 -1.07 14.46
N ALA A 117 6.49 -1.48 13.36
CA ALA A 117 6.69 -2.80 12.76
C ALA A 117 8.07 -2.93 12.10
N GLY A 118 8.76 -1.81 11.82
CA GLY A 118 10.06 -1.79 11.16
C GLY A 118 9.99 -2.24 9.70
N VAL A 119 8.85 -2.07 9.03
CA VAL A 119 8.67 -2.43 7.63
C VAL A 119 9.18 -1.34 6.69
N ILE A 120 9.49 -1.74 5.46
CA ILE A 120 9.72 -0.84 4.33
C ILE A 120 8.36 -0.64 3.63
N VAL A 121 8.03 0.57 3.18
CA VAL A 121 6.81 0.81 2.40
C VAL A 121 7.17 0.90 0.92
N GLU A 122 6.48 0.15 0.06
CA GLU A 122 6.70 0.27 -1.38
C GLU A 122 6.05 1.54 -1.94
N ILE A 123 6.77 2.25 -2.80
CA ILE A 123 6.17 3.19 -3.75
C ILE A 123 5.82 2.38 -4.99
N ASN A 124 4.53 2.13 -5.16
CA ASN A 124 4.00 1.23 -6.17
C ASN A 124 3.45 2.01 -7.35
N THR A 125 3.87 1.64 -8.57
CA THR A 125 3.47 2.30 -9.82
C THR A 125 2.41 1.54 -10.60
N GLY A 126 1.92 0.42 -10.09
CA GLY A 126 0.97 -0.45 -10.78
C GLY A 126 -0.35 0.23 -11.16
N GLY A 127 -0.79 1.23 -10.40
CA GLY A 127 -1.95 2.05 -10.76
C GLY A 127 -1.77 2.79 -12.08
N ILE A 128 -0.58 3.35 -12.30
CA ILE A 128 -0.19 4.06 -13.52
C ILE A 128 -0.08 3.06 -14.68
N ALA A 129 0.62 1.95 -14.48
CA ALA A 129 0.82 0.92 -15.50
C ALA A 129 -0.51 0.37 -16.03
N ARG A 130 -1.49 0.19 -15.16
CA ARG A 130 -2.84 -0.31 -15.48
C ARG A 130 -3.82 0.78 -15.91
N GLY A 131 -3.43 2.06 -15.87
CA GLY A 131 -4.31 3.19 -16.18
C GLY A 131 -5.51 3.33 -15.22
N THR A 132 -5.40 2.82 -14.01
CA THR A 132 -6.46 2.83 -13.00
C THR A 132 -6.36 3.99 -12.03
N LEU A 133 -5.16 4.50 -11.84
CA LEU A 133 -4.86 5.70 -11.06
C LEU A 133 -3.64 6.38 -11.70
N ASP A 134 -3.73 7.67 -12.02
CA ASP A 134 -2.60 8.45 -12.55
C ASP A 134 -1.74 9.02 -11.42
N ASP A 135 -1.42 8.18 -10.45
CA ASP A 135 -0.60 8.51 -9.28
C ASP A 135 0.06 7.23 -8.75
N VAL A 136 1.05 7.37 -7.89
CA VAL A 136 1.67 6.25 -7.17
C VAL A 136 0.88 5.91 -5.89
N TYR A 137 1.10 4.72 -5.34
CA TYR A 137 0.79 4.36 -3.96
C TYR A 137 2.09 4.32 -3.16
N PRO A 138 2.17 4.91 -1.97
CA PRO A 138 1.19 5.79 -1.33
C PRO A 138 1.08 7.17 -2.00
N SER A 139 -0.02 7.90 -1.68
CA SER A 139 -0.22 9.29 -2.08
C SER A 139 0.89 10.21 -1.56
N ALA A 140 1.06 11.37 -2.19
CA ALA A 140 2.06 12.34 -1.77
C ALA A 140 1.92 12.71 -0.28
N GLU A 141 0.69 12.96 0.21
CA GLU A 141 0.47 13.25 1.63
C GLU A 141 0.85 12.08 2.54
N PHE A 142 0.59 10.86 2.11
CA PHE A 142 0.98 9.68 2.91
C PHE A 142 2.49 9.48 2.91
N LEU A 143 3.17 9.71 1.78
CA LEU A 143 4.64 9.68 1.70
C LEU A 143 5.28 10.71 2.62
N ASP A 144 4.76 11.95 2.67
CA ASP A 144 5.23 12.98 3.60
C ASP A 144 5.12 12.52 5.06
N ILE A 145 4.01 11.89 5.43
CA ILE A 145 3.78 11.38 6.78
C ILE A 145 4.71 10.19 7.10
N LEU A 146 4.90 9.26 6.15
CA LEU A 146 5.82 8.14 6.30
C LEU A 146 7.27 8.61 6.49
N HIS A 147 7.70 9.61 5.71
CA HIS A 147 9.00 10.24 5.87
C HIS A 147 9.18 10.88 7.27
N GLN A 148 8.16 11.61 7.75
CA GLN A 148 8.17 12.20 9.10
C GLN A 148 8.28 11.15 10.22
N GLU A 149 7.75 9.96 10.02
CA GLU A 149 7.85 8.84 10.97
C GLU A 149 9.12 7.97 10.72
N ASN A 150 10.02 8.41 9.82
CA ASN A 150 11.26 7.72 9.42
C ASN A 150 11.04 6.29 8.87
N VAL A 151 9.96 6.06 8.15
CA VAL A 151 9.68 4.78 7.51
C VAL A 151 10.46 4.69 6.21
N PRO A 152 11.34 3.68 6.00
CA PRO A 152 12.06 3.52 4.74
C PRO A 152 11.12 3.13 3.60
N ILE A 153 11.56 3.43 2.36
CA ILE A 153 10.79 3.13 1.15
C ILE A 153 11.56 2.23 0.19
N THR A 154 10.83 1.53 -0.67
CA THR A 154 11.34 0.83 -1.85
C THR A 154 10.45 1.10 -3.06
N PHE A 155 10.90 0.78 -4.28
CA PHE A 155 10.08 0.91 -5.49
C PHE A 155 9.55 -0.45 -5.92
N SER A 156 8.29 -0.46 -6.40
CA SER A 156 7.64 -1.65 -6.93
C SER A 156 6.72 -1.26 -8.08
N SER A 157 6.75 -2.05 -9.15
CA SER A 157 5.83 -1.87 -10.28
C SER A 157 4.53 -2.65 -10.12
N ASP A 158 4.50 -3.66 -9.25
CA ASP A 158 3.36 -4.59 -9.15
C ASP A 158 2.94 -5.10 -10.54
N ALA A 159 3.96 -5.45 -11.34
CA ALA A 159 3.82 -5.76 -12.74
C ALA A 159 3.02 -7.04 -12.98
N HIS A 160 2.02 -6.98 -13.85
CA HIS A 160 1.24 -8.12 -14.32
C HIS A 160 1.62 -8.52 -15.76
N SER A 161 2.60 -7.82 -16.36
CA SER A 161 3.11 -8.04 -17.71
C SER A 161 4.59 -7.64 -17.75
N CYS A 162 5.38 -8.32 -18.58
CA CYS A 162 6.82 -8.01 -18.72
C CYS A 162 7.10 -6.55 -19.13
N LYS A 163 6.20 -5.93 -19.86
CA LYS A 163 6.33 -4.51 -20.29
C LYS A 163 6.12 -3.50 -19.15
N ASP A 164 5.63 -3.95 -18.00
CA ASP A 164 5.28 -3.09 -16.88
C ASP A 164 6.33 -3.18 -15.75
N LEU A 165 7.43 -3.96 -15.92
CA LEU A 165 8.41 -4.26 -14.88
C LEU A 165 9.09 -3.03 -14.28
N ASP A 166 9.32 -1.99 -15.09
CA ASP A 166 9.95 -0.73 -14.71
C ASP A 166 9.04 0.49 -14.97
N CYS A 167 7.75 0.24 -15.20
CA CYS A 167 6.82 1.29 -15.59
C CYS A 167 6.75 2.39 -14.53
N ALA A 168 6.99 3.64 -14.96
CA ALA A 168 6.84 4.86 -14.15
C ALA A 168 7.72 4.92 -12.88
N PHE A 169 8.87 4.24 -12.83
CA PHE A 169 9.80 4.34 -11.71
C PHE A 169 10.42 5.73 -11.57
N ASP A 170 10.55 6.49 -12.67
CA ASP A 170 10.88 7.92 -12.66
C ASP A 170 9.87 8.75 -11.85
N ARG A 171 8.58 8.42 -11.94
CA ARG A 171 7.52 9.06 -11.15
C ARG A 171 7.59 8.64 -9.68
N ALA A 172 7.92 7.38 -9.39
CA ALA A 172 8.14 6.92 -8.02
C ALA A 172 9.31 7.64 -7.36
N GLU A 173 10.44 7.77 -8.07
CA GLU A 173 11.61 8.52 -7.60
C GLU A 173 11.29 9.99 -7.33
N LEU A 174 10.59 10.63 -8.26
CA LEU A 174 10.18 12.03 -8.10
C LEU A 174 9.24 12.22 -6.90
N ALA A 175 8.31 11.28 -6.67
CA ALA A 175 7.42 11.32 -5.50
C ALA A 175 8.20 11.16 -4.20
N ALA A 176 9.17 10.25 -4.15
CA ALA A 176 10.06 10.05 -3.00
C ALA A 176 10.87 11.32 -2.68
N ILE A 177 11.52 11.90 -3.69
CA ILE A 177 12.33 13.13 -3.52
C ILE A 177 11.46 14.30 -3.03
N ARG A 178 10.25 14.47 -3.56
CA ARG A 178 9.31 15.51 -3.13
C ARG A 178 8.87 15.35 -1.67
N ALA A 179 8.72 14.10 -1.20
CA ALA A 179 8.40 13.81 0.18
C ALA A 179 9.61 13.96 1.14
N GLY A 180 10.81 14.22 0.61
CA GLY A 180 12.03 14.46 1.40
C GLY A 180 12.95 13.26 1.56
N TYR A 181 12.66 12.13 0.93
CA TYR A 181 13.55 10.97 0.95
C TYR A 181 14.84 11.24 0.18
N LEU A 182 15.96 10.82 0.75
CA LEU A 182 17.30 10.94 0.14
C LEU A 182 17.83 9.63 -0.40
N GLU A 183 17.21 8.52 -0.02
CA GLU A 183 17.62 7.17 -0.40
C GLU A 183 16.41 6.23 -0.50
N VAL A 184 16.59 5.14 -1.22
CA VAL A 184 15.62 4.07 -1.40
C VAL A 184 16.25 2.73 -1.07
N ALA A 185 15.50 1.89 -0.34
CA ALA A 185 15.90 0.52 -0.02
C ALA A 185 15.75 -0.39 -1.25
N TYR A 186 16.65 -1.36 -1.39
CA TYR A 186 16.54 -2.46 -2.33
C TYR A 186 17.11 -3.74 -1.69
N PHE A 187 16.72 -4.89 -2.24
CA PHE A 187 17.16 -6.18 -1.73
C PHE A 187 18.21 -6.78 -2.68
N GLU A 188 19.36 -7.15 -2.15
CA GLU A 188 20.45 -7.74 -2.91
C GLU A 188 21.28 -8.68 -2.02
N ASP A 189 21.57 -9.88 -2.53
CA ASP A 189 22.38 -10.90 -1.85
C ASP A 189 21.87 -11.29 -0.45
N GLY A 190 20.56 -11.29 -0.25
CA GLY A 190 19.94 -11.62 1.04
C GLY A 190 19.90 -10.46 2.04
N GLU A 191 20.31 -9.26 1.64
CA GLU A 191 20.41 -8.10 2.52
C GLU A 191 19.64 -6.89 1.99
N ILE A 192 19.16 -6.05 2.91
CA ILE A 192 18.60 -4.74 2.57
C ILE A 192 19.76 -3.76 2.43
N LYS A 193 19.85 -3.13 1.26
CA LYS A 193 20.81 -2.07 0.96
C LYS A 193 20.06 -0.78 0.63
N PHE A 194 20.76 0.35 0.67
CA PHE A 194 20.21 1.66 0.34
C PHE A 194 21.04 2.30 -0.78
N ARG A 195 20.35 2.97 -1.70
CA ARG A 195 20.99 3.79 -2.72
C ARG A 195 20.44 5.20 -2.70
N PRO A 196 21.27 6.23 -2.99
CA PRO A 196 20.81 7.61 -3.09
C PRO A 196 19.72 7.77 -4.17
N LEU A 197 18.83 8.74 -3.93
CA LEU A 197 17.86 9.26 -4.90
C LEU A 197 18.45 10.55 -5.47
N ASP A 198 18.87 10.54 -6.73
CA ASP A 198 19.54 11.66 -7.41
C ASP A 198 18.78 12.17 -8.65
N GLY A 199 17.59 11.61 -8.89
CA GLY A 199 16.78 11.94 -10.06
C GLY A 199 17.32 11.34 -11.36
N SER A 200 18.23 10.38 -11.27
CA SER A 200 18.91 9.80 -12.44
C SER A 200 18.34 8.46 -12.89
N LEU A 201 17.29 7.96 -12.24
CA LEU A 201 16.65 6.71 -12.66
C LEU A 201 16.08 6.88 -14.08
N LYS A 202 16.91 6.56 -15.06
CA LYS A 202 16.51 6.34 -16.45
C LYS A 202 16.44 4.83 -16.65
N PHE A 203 15.25 4.34 -16.90
CA PHE A 203 15.01 2.96 -17.30
C PHE A 203 14.75 2.88 -18.79
#